data_d46dbb67af475f2c6d1f59b76e3e59dd
#
_entry.id   d46dbb67af475f2c6d1f59b76e3e59dd
#
_cell.length_a   1.000
_cell.length_b   1.000
_cell.length_c   1.000
_cell.angle_alpha   90.00
_cell.angle_beta   90.00
_cell.angle_gamma   90.00
#
_symmetry.space_group_name_H-M   'P 1'
#
loop_
_entity.id
_entity.type
_entity.pdbx_description
1 polymer ?
#
loop_
_entity_poly.entity_id
_entity_poly.type
_entity_poly.pdbx_seq_one_letter_code
_entity_poly.pdbx_strand_id
1 'polypeptide(L)'
;MTDIYVYNQLTKDNNGNIKVDQNGNLGITSSNTPVKVGNLDADFNLGWTNHFTYKGIDLGVVLSARVGGLAYSATQGILDYYGVSGTSATARDNGGIPINNGKVNAQKYYQTIGTGEGGYGRYYLYSATNVRLQELSLNYTLPKRWFKNVANVTLGLS
;
A
#
# COMPACT_ATOMS: atom_id res chain seq x y z
N MET A 1 3.87 1.66 -20.14
CA MET A 1 2.99 2.27 -19.14
C MET A 1 1.78 1.37 -18.98
N THR A 2 1.63 0.72 -17.82
CA THR A 2 0.60 -0.29 -17.58
C THR A 2 -0.58 0.35 -16.87
N ASP A 3 -1.54 0.81 -17.65
CA ASP A 3 -2.74 1.47 -17.14
C ASP A 3 -3.70 0.47 -16.49
N ILE A 4 -4.32 0.88 -15.39
CA ILE A 4 -5.34 0.12 -14.69
C ILE A 4 -6.71 0.69 -15.07
N TYR A 5 -7.59 -0.20 -15.51
CA TYR A 5 -8.97 0.11 -15.86
C TYR A 5 -9.93 -0.67 -14.99
N VAL A 6 -11.04 -0.05 -14.63
CA VAL A 6 -12.14 -0.68 -13.89
C VAL A 6 -13.43 -0.59 -14.69
N TYR A 7 -14.20 -1.66 -14.71
CA TYR A 7 -15.49 -1.77 -15.40
C TYR A 7 -16.67 -1.52 -14.46
N ASN A 8 -16.54 -1.90 -13.20
CA ASN A 8 -17.61 -1.80 -12.22
C ASN A 8 -17.36 -0.67 -11.24
N GLN A 9 -18.40 0.11 -10.96
CA GLN A 9 -18.37 1.20 -10.01
C GLN A 9 -19.65 1.21 -9.17
N LEU A 10 -19.58 1.74 -7.96
CA LEU A 10 -20.79 2.04 -7.21
C LEU A 10 -21.58 3.13 -7.95
N THR A 11 -22.86 2.85 -8.17
CA THR A 11 -23.76 3.79 -8.84
C THR A 11 -23.94 5.02 -7.96
N LYS A 12 -23.82 6.19 -8.57
CA LYS A 12 -24.10 7.47 -7.94
C LYS A 12 -25.37 8.09 -8.54
N ASP A 13 -26.06 8.88 -7.73
CA ASP A 13 -27.13 9.76 -8.20
C ASP A 13 -26.57 11.06 -8.81
N ASN A 14 -27.46 11.93 -9.29
CA ASN A 14 -27.08 13.23 -9.87
C ASN A 14 -26.39 14.17 -8.86
N ASN A 15 -26.53 13.92 -7.56
CA ASN A 15 -25.91 14.70 -6.48
C ASN A 15 -24.58 14.09 -6.02
N GLY A 16 -24.14 12.97 -6.63
CA GLY A 16 -22.92 12.28 -6.28
C GLY A 16 -23.05 11.28 -5.13
N ASN A 17 -24.23 11.07 -4.57
CA ASN A 17 -24.47 10.12 -3.50
C ASN A 17 -24.51 8.69 -4.05
N ILE A 18 -24.00 7.72 -3.29
CA ILE A 18 -24.06 6.31 -3.63
C ILE A 18 -25.52 5.84 -3.54
N LYS A 19 -26.02 5.22 -4.59
CA LYS A 19 -27.37 4.64 -4.58
C LYS A 19 -27.41 3.42 -3.66
N VAL A 20 -28.35 3.44 -2.73
CA VAL A 20 -28.64 2.34 -1.80
C VAL A 20 -30.12 2.01 -1.95
N ASP A 21 -30.45 0.73 -2.12
CA ASP A 21 -31.84 0.30 -2.23
C ASP A 21 -32.54 0.26 -0.85
N GLN A 22 -33.85 -0.02 -0.85
CA GLN A 22 -34.64 -0.12 0.38
C GLN A 22 -34.17 -1.27 1.31
N ASN A 23 -33.48 -2.24 0.75
CA ASN A 23 -32.91 -3.37 1.50
C ASN A 23 -31.47 -3.10 1.99
N GLY A 24 -30.93 -1.92 1.73
CA GLY A 24 -29.56 -1.53 2.08
C GLY A 24 -28.48 -2.13 1.18
N ASN A 25 -28.82 -2.60 -0.03
CA ASN A 25 -27.82 -3.04 -0.99
C ASN A 25 -27.31 -1.86 -1.80
N LEU A 26 -26.03 -1.90 -2.13
CA LEU A 26 -25.38 -0.86 -2.92
C LEU A 26 -25.70 -1.04 -4.40
N GLY A 27 -26.06 0.05 -5.05
CA GLY A 27 -26.24 0.06 -6.50
C GLY A 27 -24.90 -0.13 -7.22
N ILE A 28 -24.91 -0.95 -8.26
CA ILE A 28 -23.75 -1.27 -9.09
C ILE A 28 -24.00 -0.80 -10.50
N THR A 29 -23.06 -0.10 -11.09
CA THR A 29 -23.05 0.19 -12.51
C THR A 29 -21.89 -0.58 -13.15
N SER A 30 -22.24 -1.53 -14.03
CA SER A 30 -21.28 -2.13 -14.94
C SER A 30 -21.26 -1.30 -16.23
N SER A 31 -20.09 -0.82 -16.60
CA SER A 31 -19.93 -0.04 -17.84
C SER A 31 -19.17 -0.88 -18.86
N ASN A 32 -19.67 -0.88 -20.10
CA ASN A 32 -18.92 -1.45 -21.21
C ASN A 32 -17.68 -0.61 -21.58
N THR A 33 -17.61 0.62 -21.07
CA THR A 33 -16.46 1.50 -21.25
C THR A 33 -15.65 1.51 -19.96
N PRO A 34 -14.41 0.99 -19.98
CA PRO A 34 -13.58 0.96 -18.79
C PRO A 34 -13.14 2.38 -18.40
N VAL A 35 -13.09 2.63 -17.11
CA VAL A 35 -12.60 3.90 -16.55
C VAL A 35 -11.17 3.70 -16.05
N LYS A 36 -10.25 4.50 -16.57
CA LYS A 36 -8.87 4.52 -16.11
C LYS A 36 -8.80 5.06 -14.68
N VAL A 37 -8.19 4.31 -13.78
CA VAL A 37 -8.03 4.68 -12.36
C VAL A 37 -6.60 4.99 -11.98
N GLY A 38 -5.63 4.67 -12.84
CA GLY A 38 -4.21 4.96 -12.64
C GLY A 38 -3.32 4.01 -13.43
N ASN A 39 -2.08 3.87 -13.03
CA ASN A 39 -1.12 2.94 -13.62
C ASN A 39 -0.35 2.17 -12.53
N LEU A 40 0.25 1.05 -12.93
CA LEU A 40 1.11 0.23 -12.05
C LEU A 40 2.55 0.71 -12.00
N ASP A 41 2.97 1.45 -13.03
CA ASP A 41 4.36 1.84 -13.19
C ASP A 41 4.70 3.00 -12.26
N ALA A 42 5.91 2.98 -11.71
CA ALA A 42 6.44 4.13 -10.99
C ALA A 42 6.74 5.27 -11.97
N ASP A 43 6.52 6.49 -11.55
CA ASP A 43 6.95 7.69 -12.31
C ASP A 43 8.48 7.73 -12.36
N PHE A 44 9.13 7.42 -11.22
CA PHE A 44 10.57 7.18 -11.15
C PHE A 44 10.96 6.36 -9.92
N ASN A 45 12.14 5.74 -10.00
CA ASN A 45 12.82 5.11 -8.88
C ASN A 45 14.11 5.85 -8.58
N LEU A 46 14.38 6.08 -7.32
CA LEU A 46 15.60 6.72 -6.84
C LEU A 46 16.38 5.74 -5.96
N GLY A 47 17.69 5.65 -6.20
CA GLY A 47 18.63 4.99 -5.31
C GLY A 47 19.67 6.00 -4.83
N TRP A 48 19.93 6.04 -3.55
CA TRP A 48 20.99 6.85 -2.96
C TRP A 48 21.86 5.99 -2.05
N THR A 49 23.14 5.88 -2.42
CA THR A 49 24.16 5.18 -1.65
C THR A 49 25.21 6.15 -1.19
N ASN A 50 25.49 6.15 0.07
CA ASN A 50 26.55 6.97 0.62
C ASN A 50 27.43 6.15 1.58
N HIS A 51 28.70 6.55 1.62
CA HIS A 51 29.73 5.88 2.40
C HIS A 51 30.62 6.93 3.05
N PHE A 52 30.71 6.89 4.37
CA PHE A 52 31.47 7.85 5.15
C PHE A 52 32.54 7.12 5.93
N THR A 53 33.79 7.48 5.70
CA THR A 53 34.94 6.91 6.43
C THR A 53 35.66 8.00 7.23
N TYR A 54 35.79 7.80 8.53
CA TYR A 54 36.50 8.71 9.39
C TYR A 54 37.22 7.98 10.54
N LYS A 55 38.56 8.11 10.62
CA LYS A 55 39.39 7.54 11.71
C LYS A 55 39.10 6.07 12.04
N GLY A 56 38.88 5.24 10.99
CA GLY A 56 38.61 3.81 11.17
C GLY A 56 37.15 3.47 11.38
N ILE A 57 36.27 4.46 11.51
CA ILE A 57 34.80 4.28 11.45
C ILE A 57 34.39 4.38 10.02
N ASP A 58 33.52 3.47 9.62
CA ASP A 58 33.00 3.33 8.27
C ASP A 58 31.48 3.14 8.33
N LEU A 59 30.75 4.14 7.83
CA LEU A 59 29.29 4.18 7.84
C LEU A 59 28.78 4.09 6.41
N GLY A 60 28.05 3.02 6.11
CA GLY A 60 27.33 2.84 4.85
C GLY A 60 25.83 3.10 5.04
N VAL A 61 25.23 3.85 4.12
CA VAL A 61 23.79 4.11 4.10
C VAL A 61 23.28 3.92 2.68
N VAL A 62 22.26 3.07 2.54
CA VAL A 62 21.57 2.83 1.26
C VAL A 62 20.09 3.14 1.42
N LEU A 63 19.62 4.12 0.69
CA LEU A 63 18.22 4.51 0.61
C LEU A 63 17.69 4.20 -0.80
N SER A 64 16.45 3.76 -0.86
CA SER A 64 15.71 3.70 -2.11
C SER A 64 14.35 4.35 -1.97
N ALA A 65 13.90 4.98 -3.04
CA ALA A 65 12.56 5.54 -3.13
C ALA A 65 11.91 5.09 -4.44
N ARG A 66 10.65 4.74 -4.35
CA ARG A 66 9.76 4.56 -5.49
C ARG A 66 8.70 5.65 -5.40
N VAL A 67 8.51 6.42 -6.45
CA VAL A 67 7.51 7.48 -6.52
C VAL A 67 6.54 7.15 -7.65
N GLY A 68 5.25 7.26 -7.34
CA GLY A 68 4.17 6.95 -8.26
C GLY A 68 3.85 5.46 -8.36
N GLY A 69 2.88 5.15 -9.20
CA GLY A 69 2.30 3.83 -9.37
C GLY A 69 1.27 3.46 -8.32
N LEU A 70 0.46 2.47 -8.65
CA LEU A 70 -0.53 1.87 -7.77
C LEU A 70 -0.19 0.40 -7.50
N ALA A 71 -0.60 -0.07 -6.33
CA ALA A 71 -0.54 -1.48 -5.96
C ALA A 71 -1.95 -1.96 -5.63
N TYR A 72 -2.36 -3.10 -6.16
CA TYR A 72 -3.63 -3.74 -5.85
C TYR A 72 -3.46 -4.76 -4.74
N SER A 73 -4.28 -4.67 -3.70
CA SER A 73 -4.29 -5.62 -2.59
C SER A 73 -5.49 -6.56 -2.68
N ALA A 74 -5.32 -7.69 -3.37
CA ALA A 74 -6.33 -8.75 -3.41
C ALA A 74 -6.58 -9.33 -2.00
N THR A 75 -5.53 -9.48 -1.20
CA THR A 75 -5.64 -9.99 0.16
C THR A 75 -6.58 -9.15 1.02
N GLN A 76 -6.45 -7.81 0.98
CA GLN A 76 -7.35 -6.93 1.72
C GLN A 76 -8.80 -7.08 1.25
N GLY A 77 -9.02 -7.18 -0.06
CA GLY A 77 -10.35 -7.41 -0.63
C GLY A 77 -10.99 -8.71 -0.12
N ILE A 78 -10.23 -9.79 -0.08
CA ILE A 78 -10.70 -11.09 0.43
C ILE A 78 -10.99 -11.02 1.93
N LEU A 79 -10.10 -10.43 2.72
CA LEU A 79 -10.30 -10.29 4.18
C LEU A 79 -11.53 -9.45 4.50
N ASP A 80 -11.77 -8.39 3.75
CA ASP A 80 -12.94 -7.52 3.90
C ASP A 80 -14.22 -8.25 3.50
N TYR A 81 -14.20 -8.99 2.38
CA TYR A 81 -15.34 -9.76 1.91
C TYR A 81 -15.82 -10.77 2.96
N TYR A 82 -14.90 -11.50 3.59
CA TYR A 82 -15.22 -12.45 4.66
C TYR A 82 -15.41 -11.79 6.03
N GLY A 83 -15.19 -10.49 6.15
CA GLY A 83 -15.41 -9.74 7.38
C GLY A 83 -14.39 -10.01 8.49
N VAL A 84 -13.18 -10.51 8.13
CA VAL A 84 -12.11 -10.88 9.07
C VAL A 84 -11.00 -9.84 9.16
N SER A 85 -11.11 -8.72 8.44
CA SER A 85 -10.17 -7.61 8.55
C SER A 85 -10.47 -6.71 9.75
N GLY A 86 -9.48 -5.98 10.24
CA GLY A 86 -9.67 -4.97 11.28
C GLY A 86 -10.62 -3.85 10.85
N THR A 87 -10.59 -3.46 9.56
CA THR A 87 -11.49 -2.44 9.00
C THR A 87 -12.94 -2.90 9.01
N SER A 88 -13.22 -4.13 8.60
CA SER A 88 -14.58 -4.69 8.62
C SER A 88 -15.10 -4.92 10.04
N ALA A 89 -14.22 -5.30 10.99
CA ALA A 89 -14.57 -5.42 12.40
C ALA A 89 -14.99 -4.07 12.98
N THR A 90 -14.14 -3.05 12.81
CA THR A 90 -14.45 -1.68 13.27
C THR A 90 -15.75 -1.14 12.66
N ALA A 91 -16.00 -1.44 11.38
CA ALA A 91 -17.24 -1.01 10.74
C ALA A 91 -18.48 -1.68 11.35
N ARG A 92 -18.40 -2.97 11.72
CA ARG A 92 -19.49 -3.67 12.44
C ARG A 92 -19.74 -3.06 13.80
N ASP A 93 -18.67 -2.82 14.57
CA ASP A 93 -18.75 -2.27 15.93
C ASP A 93 -19.36 -0.86 15.92
N ASN A 94 -19.08 -0.09 14.87
CA ASN A 94 -19.67 1.24 14.67
C ASN A 94 -21.09 1.21 14.06
N GLY A 95 -21.71 0.03 13.88
CA GLY A 95 -23.07 -0.11 13.36
C GLY A 95 -23.17 0.09 11.84
N GLY A 96 -22.08 -0.05 11.09
CA GLY A 96 -22.05 0.02 9.63
C GLY A 96 -21.09 1.08 9.08
N ILE A 97 -21.07 1.16 7.74
CA ILE A 97 -20.28 2.14 7.00
C ILE A 97 -21.12 3.41 6.78
N PRO A 98 -20.61 4.59 7.13
CA PRO A 98 -21.31 5.85 6.82
C PRO A 98 -21.33 6.08 5.32
N ILE A 99 -22.51 6.14 4.74
CA ILE A 99 -22.75 6.41 3.32
C ILE A 99 -23.85 7.46 3.21
N ASN A 100 -23.60 8.52 2.46
CA ASN A 100 -24.45 9.69 2.38
C ASN A 100 -24.72 10.24 3.80
N ASN A 101 -26.01 10.37 4.18
CA ASN A 101 -26.42 10.84 5.51
C ASN A 101 -26.87 9.68 6.43
N GLY A 102 -26.53 8.44 6.09
CA GLY A 102 -26.94 7.25 6.83
C GLY A 102 -25.80 6.26 7.03
N LYS A 103 -26.16 5.04 7.45
CA LYS A 103 -25.21 3.92 7.55
C LYS A 103 -25.73 2.72 6.76
N VAL A 104 -24.83 2.04 6.09
CA VAL A 104 -25.08 0.78 5.41
C VAL A 104 -24.45 -0.35 6.19
N ASN A 105 -25.09 -1.50 6.24
CA ASN A 105 -24.57 -2.68 6.91
C ASN A 105 -23.17 -3.02 6.39
N ALA A 106 -22.23 -3.20 7.32
CA ALA A 106 -20.81 -3.42 6.99
C ALA A 106 -20.62 -4.68 6.12
N GLN A 107 -21.33 -5.77 6.40
CA GLN A 107 -21.25 -7.00 5.61
C GLN A 107 -21.67 -6.74 4.16
N LYS A 108 -22.81 -6.10 3.94
CA LYS A 108 -23.30 -5.79 2.58
C LYS A 108 -22.33 -4.91 1.82
N TYR A 109 -21.77 -3.90 2.50
CA TYR A 109 -20.78 -3.02 1.89
C TYR A 109 -19.55 -3.80 1.44
N TYR A 110 -18.90 -4.53 2.34
CA TYR A 110 -17.66 -5.22 2.05
C TYR A 110 -17.86 -6.42 1.10
N GLN A 111 -18.98 -7.12 1.17
CA GLN A 111 -19.31 -8.15 0.19
C GLN A 111 -19.51 -7.57 -1.21
N THR A 112 -20.04 -6.37 -1.31
CA THR A 112 -20.18 -5.69 -2.60
C THR A 112 -18.84 -5.26 -3.18
N ILE A 113 -17.98 -4.59 -2.41
CA ILE A 113 -16.72 -4.04 -2.92
C ILE A 113 -15.56 -5.04 -2.95
N GLY A 114 -15.59 -6.10 -2.13
CA GLY A 114 -14.52 -7.08 -1.95
C GLY A 114 -14.59 -8.29 -2.88
N THR A 115 -15.61 -8.40 -3.75
CA THR A 115 -15.75 -9.54 -4.64
C THR A 115 -14.60 -9.61 -5.66
N GLY A 116 -13.93 -10.77 -5.70
CA GLY A 116 -12.82 -11.00 -6.64
C GLY A 116 -13.23 -11.07 -8.10
N GLU A 117 -14.46 -11.52 -8.41
CA GLU A 117 -14.98 -11.61 -9.77
C GLU A 117 -15.85 -10.40 -10.10
N GLY A 118 -15.28 -9.43 -10.77
CA GLY A 118 -15.94 -8.16 -11.09
C GLY A 118 -15.94 -7.18 -9.94
N GLY A 119 -15.13 -7.45 -8.92
CA GLY A 119 -14.97 -6.59 -7.78
C GLY A 119 -14.50 -5.18 -8.14
N TYR A 120 -14.78 -4.28 -7.27
CA TYR A 120 -14.48 -2.86 -7.40
C TYR A 120 -13.00 -2.64 -7.07
N GLY A 121 -12.11 -3.16 -7.90
CA GLY A 121 -10.67 -3.14 -7.70
C GLY A 121 -10.12 -1.78 -7.31
N ARG A 122 -10.81 -0.69 -7.69
CA ARG A 122 -10.43 0.67 -7.30
C ARG A 122 -10.39 0.92 -5.80
N TYR A 123 -11.18 0.19 -5.00
CA TYR A 123 -11.23 0.37 -3.54
C TYR A 123 -10.06 -0.28 -2.82
N TYR A 124 -9.31 -1.13 -3.52
CA TYR A 124 -8.15 -1.83 -3.02
C TYR A 124 -6.86 -1.45 -3.77
N LEU A 125 -6.90 -0.28 -4.42
CA LEU A 125 -5.73 0.33 -5.02
C LEU A 125 -5.10 1.31 -4.03
N TYR A 126 -3.83 1.10 -3.77
CA TYR A 126 -3.03 1.90 -2.86
C TYR A 126 -1.88 2.53 -3.62
N SER A 127 -1.42 3.69 -3.15
CA SER A 127 -0.19 4.28 -3.68
C SER A 127 1.01 3.36 -3.43
N ALA A 128 1.78 3.10 -4.46
CA ALA A 128 3.02 2.34 -4.37
C ALA A 128 4.23 3.22 -4.02
N THR A 129 4.02 4.52 -3.83
CA THR A 129 5.07 5.44 -3.37
C THR A 129 5.59 5.03 -2.01
N ASN A 130 6.88 4.79 -1.92
CA ASN A 130 7.54 4.45 -0.67
C ASN A 130 9.00 4.91 -0.65
N VAL A 131 9.53 5.10 0.55
CA VAL A 131 10.95 5.33 0.80
C VAL A 131 11.41 4.24 1.77
N ARG A 132 12.55 3.62 1.49
CA ARG A 132 13.11 2.53 2.29
C ARG A 132 14.56 2.81 2.62
N LEU A 133 14.91 2.62 3.88
CA LEU A 133 16.28 2.38 4.28
C LEU A 133 16.59 0.92 3.97
N GLN A 134 17.43 0.67 2.97
CA GLN A 134 17.76 -0.70 2.53
C GLN A 134 18.94 -1.28 3.32
N GLU A 135 19.89 -0.42 3.64
CA GLU A 135 21.07 -0.82 4.38
C GLU A 135 21.55 0.32 5.27
N LEU A 136 21.92 -0.03 6.47
CA LEU A 136 22.66 0.81 7.39
C LEU A 136 23.77 -0.05 7.97
N SER A 137 25.01 0.20 7.56
CA SER A 137 26.16 -0.54 8.04
C SER A 137 27.12 0.38 8.80
N LEU A 138 27.62 -0.09 9.93
CA LEU A 138 28.62 0.61 10.73
C LEU A 138 29.77 -0.35 11.01
N ASN A 139 30.95 -0.01 10.51
CA ASN A 139 32.17 -0.77 10.74
C ASN A 139 33.18 0.06 11.49
N TYR A 140 33.96 -0.56 12.36
CA TYR A 140 35.09 0.05 13.04
C TYR A 140 36.35 -0.80 12.88
N THR A 141 37.36 -0.25 12.24
CA THR A 141 38.65 -0.89 12.07
C THR A 141 39.52 -0.48 13.24
N LEU A 142 39.90 -1.48 14.03
CA LEU A 142 40.76 -1.29 15.21
C LEU A 142 42.18 -0.85 14.81
N PRO A 143 42.82 0.04 15.60
CA PRO A 143 44.19 0.46 15.34
C PRO A 143 45.16 -0.72 15.32
N LYS A 144 45.95 -0.87 14.26
CA LYS A 144 46.93 -1.95 14.08
C LYS A 144 47.90 -2.10 15.26
N ARG A 145 48.23 -1.01 15.94
CA ARG A 145 49.11 -1.01 17.11
C ARG A 145 48.64 -1.91 18.25
N TRP A 146 47.31 -2.16 18.35
CA TRP A 146 46.77 -3.05 19.37
C TRP A 146 47.10 -4.53 19.09
N PHE A 147 47.37 -4.85 17.86
CA PHE A 147 47.68 -6.21 17.39
C PHE A 147 49.18 -6.30 16.98
N LYS A 148 50.04 -5.49 17.52
CA LYS A 148 51.50 -5.47 17.20
C LYS A 148 51.78 -5.37 15.68
N ASN A 149 50.86 -4.73 14.93
CA ASN A 149 50.91 -4.59 13.47
C ASN A 149 50.79 -5.90 12.66
N VAL A 150 50.36 -7.02 13.27
CA VAL A 150 50.27 -8.33 12.62
C VAL A 150 48.89 -8.53 11.95
N ALA A 151 47.84 -7.96 12.51
CA ALA A 151 46.48 -8.18 12.03
C ALA A 151 45.66 -6.88 11.87
N ASN A 152 44.75 -6.87 10.89
CA ASN A 152 43.67 -5.90 10.77
C ASN A 152 42.40 -6.55 11.31
N VAL A 153 41.75 -5.92 12.27
CA VAL A 153 40.52 -6.38 12.85
C VAL A 153 39.44 -5.29 12.63
N THR A 154 38.36 -5.65 11.96
CA THR A 154 37.20 -4.77 11.77
C THR A 154 35.99 -5.41 12.44
N LEU A 155 35.29 -4.64 13.25
CA LEU A 155 34.01 -5.02 13.85
C LEU A 155 32.92 -4.28 13.08
N GLY A 156 31.86 -4.98 12.72
CA GLY A 156 30.77 -4.42 11.92
C GLY A 156 29.40 -4.86 12.38
N LEU A 157 28.43 -3.98 12.16
CA LEU A 157 27.00 -4.21 12.33
C LEU A 157 26.31 -3.79 11.03
N SER A 158 25.36 -4.59 10.57
CA SER A 158 24.49 -4.29 9.40
C SER A 158 23.09 -4.84 9.62
#